data_678303e18d13b3619b47a45305353dde
#
_entry.id   678303e18d13b3619b47a45305353dde
#
_cell.length_a   1.000
_cell.length_b   1.000
_cell.length_c   1.000
_cell.angle_alpha   90.00
_cell.angle_beta   90.00
_cell.angle_gamma   90.00
#
_symmetry.space_group_name_H-M   'P 1'
#
loop_
_entity.id
_entity.type
_entity.pdbx_description
1 polymer ?
#
loop_
_entity_poly.entity_id
_entity_poly.type
_entity_poly.pdbx_seq_one_letter_code
_entity_poly.pdbx_strand_id
1 'polypeptide(L)'
;MLKIRRIVLTGLTVVAIGAVWHAKTIGQENSSTGVVTVFDHEKLDASFNKALANGGSELLWSHTSSQGTYNVDTHSRESVKAACQPEGCSHKGFTAVVYVVSGAATLVIGGTAKAKAPDKFGGQPIRGGESHRISKGDVYIVPPDTIHWYKDVEAPFHYIEVPVP
;
A
#
# COMPACT_ATOMS: atom_id res chain seq x y z
N MET A 1 67.15 -35.22 69.14
CA MET A 1 66.60 -35.71 67.82
C MET A 1 65.22 -35.18 67.63
N LEU A 2 65.07 -34.12 66.85
CA LEU A 2 63.80 -33.43 66.64
C LEU A 2 63.21 -33.82 65.30
N LYS A 3 62.04 -34.48 65.33
CA LYS A 3 61.35 -34.92 64.14
C LYS A 3 60.41 -33.77 63.66
N ILE A 4 60.78 -33.16 62.55
CA ILE A 4 59.95 -32.18 61.85
C ILE A 4 58.87 -32.94 61.07
N ARG A 5 57.57 -32.69 61.44
CA ARG A 5 56.45 -33.14 60.67
C ARG A 5 56.14 -32.11 59.59
N ARG A 6 56.17 -32.56 58.35
CA ARG A 6 55.71 -31.77 57.19
C ARG A 6 54.17 -31.72 57.17
N ILE A 7 53.63 -30.58 57.19
CA ILE A 7 52.18 -30.33 56.99
C ILE A 7 52.02 -30.13 55.46
N VAL A 8 51.24 -31.03 54.84
CA VAL A 8 50.85 -30.90 53.44
C VAL A 8 49.59 -30.06 53.42
N LEU A 9 49.65 -28.86 52.87
CA LEU A 9 48.49 -28.00 52.63
C LEU A 9 47.91 -28.37 51.27
N THR A 10 46.77 -29.07 51.27
CA THR A 10 45.99 -29.30 50.05
C THR A 10 45.19 -28.03 49.74
N GLY A 11 45.63 -27.33 48.69
CA GLY A 11 44.91 -26.18 48.16
C GLY A 11 43.60 -26.61 47.49
N LEU A 12 42.53 -26.07 47.98
CA LEU A 12 41.19 -26.22 47.33
C LEU A 12 41.07 -25.16 46.25
N THR A 13 41.19 -25.57 44.99
CA THR A 13 40.97 -24.69 43.85
C THR A 13 39.47 -24.52 43.64
N VAL A 14 38.92 -23.38 44.01
CA VAL A 14 37.55 -23.01 43.67
C VAL A 14 37.51 -22.50 42.23
N VAL A 15 36.98 -23.32 41.33
CA VAL A 15 36.69 -22.90 39.96
C VAL A 15 35.38 -22.08 39.99
N ALA A 16 35.48 -20.77 39.89
CA ALA A 16 34.32 -19.92 39.68
C ALA A 16 33.89 -20.06 38.23
N ILE A 17 32.81 -20.75 37.97
CA ILE A 17 32.15 -20.77 36.66
C ILE A 17 31.37 -19.46 36.53
N GLY A 18 32.01 -18.46 35.90
CA GLY A 18 31.37 -17.22 35.51
C GLY A 18 30.36 -17.48 34.40
N ALA A 19 29.07 -17.47 34.71
CA ALA A 19 28.03 -17.43 33.71
C ALA A 19 28.10 -16.08 32.99
N VAL A 20 28.68 -16.06 31.79
CA VAL A 20 28.66 -14.90 30.92
C VAL A 20 27.23 -14.78 30.38
N TRP A 21 26.44 -13.92 30.99
CA TRP A 21 25.18 -13.50 30.44
C TRP A 21 25.47 -12.64 29.20
N HIS A 22 25.30 -13.24 28.02
CA HIS A 22 25.26 -12.47 26.79
C HIS A 22 23.94 -11.69 26.81
N ALA A 23 23.97 -10.45 27.30
CA ALA A 23 22.90 -9.51 27.03
C ALA A 23 22.84 -9.35 25.51
N LYS A 24 21.82 -9.92 24.89
CA LYS A 24 21.45 -9.60 23.52
C LYS A 24 21.11 -8.09 23.57
N THR A 25 22.05 -7.26 23.18
CA THR A 25 21.75 -5.89 22.80
C THR A 25 20.74 -6.00 21.67
N ILE A 26 19.48 -5.74 21.97
CA ILE A 26 18.49 -5.42 20.94
C ILE A 26 19.07 -4.18 20.31
N GLY A 27 19.65 -4.37 19.12
CA GLY A 27 20.17 -3.26 18.33
C GLY A 27 19.00 -2.29 18.19
N GLN A 28 19.15 -1.10 18.73
CA GLN A 28 18.30 0.01 18.42
C GLN A 28 18.51 0.21 16.93
N GLU A 29 17.56 -0.25 16.12
CA GLU A 29 17.56 0.08 14.71
C GLU A 29 17.65 1.60 14.65
N ASN A 30 18.77 2.09 14.14
CA ASN A 30 18.88 3.50 13.80
C ASN A 30 17.71 3.78 12.86
N SER A 31 16.67 4.41 13.37
CA SER A 31 15.64 4.98 12.53
C SER A 31 16.39 5.95 11.62
N SER A 32 16.66 5.52 10.40
CA SER A 32 17.05 6.44 9.36
C SER A 32 15.99 7.53 9.40
N THR A 33 16.39 8.76 9.65
CA THR A 33 15.49 9.92 9.58
C THR A 33 15.02 9.99 8.14
N GLY A 34 13.92 9.30 7.84
CA GLY A 34 13.31 9.32 6.52
C GLY A 34 12.96 10.77 6.19
N VAL A 35 13.25 11.18 4.97
CA VAL A 35 12.84 12.50 4.49
C VAL A 35 11.31 12.48 4.33
N VAL A 36 10.63 13.35 5.07
CA VAL A 36 9.19 13.55 4.88
C VAL A 36 8.96 14.22 3.53
N THR A 37 8.15 13.61 2.69
CA THR A 37 7.72 14.19 1.42
C THR A 37 6.33 14.80 1.61
N VAL A 38 6.18 16.08 1.24
CA VAL A 38 4.91 16.80 1.33
C VAL A 38 4.45 17.19 -0.07
N PHE A 39 3.24 16.82 -0.39
CA PHE A 39 2.53 17.27 -1.58
C PHE A 39 1.46 18.27 -1.15
N ASP A 40 1.71 19.55 -1.37
CA ASP A 40 0.72 20.60 -1.18
C ASP A 40 -0.38 20.51 -2.26
N HIS A 41 -1.44 21.31 -2.10
CA HIS A 41 -2.59 21.27 -3.03
C HIS A 41 -2.18 21.60 -4.47
N GLU A 42 -1.22 22.51 -4.69
CA GLU A 42 -0.76 22.89 -6.04
C GLU A 42 -0.09 21.71 -6.76
N LYS A 43 0.73 20.94 -6.04
CA LYS A 43 1.37 19.73 -6.59
C LYS A 43 0.36 18.63 -6.86
N LEU A 44 -0.64 18.48 -5.97
CA LEU A 44 -1.71 17.51 -6.17
C LEU A 44 -2.56 17.86 -7.38
N ASP A 45 -2.96 19.14 -7.53
CA ASP A 45 -3.74 19.61 -8.67
C ASP A 45 -2.96 19.44 -9.98
N ALA A 46 -1.66 19.75 -9.98
CA ALA A 46 -0.79 19.52 -11.12
C ALA A 46 -0.71 18.02 -11.49
N SER A 47 -0.67 17.14 -10.49
CA SER A 47 -0.66 15.69 -10.70
C SER A 47 -2.00 15.19 -11.27
N PHE A 48 -3.14 15.68 -10.76
CA PHE A 48 -4.46 15.34 -11.32
C PHE A 48 -4.63 15.80 -12.76
N ASN A 49 -4.12 17.00 -13.10
CA ASN A 49 -4.12 17.49 -14.47
C ASN A 49 -3.28 16.62 -15.40
N LYS A 50 -2.11 16.15 -14.94
CA LYS A 50 -1.30 15.19 -15.68
C LYS A 50 -2.00 13.84 -15.80
N ALA A 51 -2.60 13.34 -14.73
CA ALA A 51 -3.38 12.11 -14.76
C ALA A 51 -4.46 12.17 -15.82
N LEU A 52 -5.17 13.31 -15.92
CA LEU A 52 -6.18 13.52 -16.94
C LEU A 52 -5.61 13.47 -18.36
N ALA A 53 -4.49 14.13 -18.59
CA ALA A 53 -3.79 14.14 -19.89
C ALA A 53 -3.22 12.76 -20.27
N ASN A 54 -2.84 11.95 -19.26
CA ASN A 54 -2.20 10.63 -19.43
C ASN A 54 -3.20 9.46 -19.40
N GLY A 55 -4.47 9.70 -19.71
CA GLY A 55 -5.48 8.64 -19.75
C GLY A 55 -6.05 8.22 -18.40
N GLY A 56 -5.86 9.04 -17.39
CA GLY A 56 -6.56 8.94 -16.11
C GLY A 56 -5.73 8.58 -14.91
N SER A 57 -4.41 8.38 -15.02
CA SER A 57 -3.53 8.12 -13.88
C SER A 57 -2.16 8.76 -14.04
N GLU A 58 -1.54 9.11 -12.90
CA GLU A 58 -0.18 9.67 -12.82
C GLU A 58 0.48 9.15 -11.53
N LEU A 59 1.75 8.75 -11.63
CA LEU A 59 2.56 8.36 -10.48
C LEU A 59 2.97 9.63 -9.71
N LEU A 60 2.41 9.81 -8.50
CA LEU A 60 2.73 10.93 -7.64
C LEU A 60 4.03 10.71 -6.86
N TRP A 61 4.22 9.50 -6.34
CA TRP A 61 5.39 9.15 -5.55
C TRP A 61 5.68 7.65 -5.61
N SER A 62 6.96 7.32 -5.51
CA SER A 62 7.41 5.93 -5.45
C SER A 62 8.60 5.79 -4.50
N HIS A 63 8.63 4.69 -3.77
CA HIS A 63 9.73 4.30 -2.91
C HIS A 63 10.03 2.81 -3.06
N THR A 64 11.29 2.47 -3.27
CA THR A 64 11.73 1.08 -3.32
C THR A 64 12.57 0.74 -2.11
N SER A 65 12.21 -0.33 -1.41
CA SER A 65 12.91 -0.89 -0.27
C SER A 65 13.24 -2.36 -0.51
N SER A 66 13.87 -3.01 0.46
CA SER A 66 14.08 -4.47 0.43
C SER A 66 12.77 -5.28 0.49
N GLN A 67 11.68 -4.67 0.89
CA GLN A 67 10.36 -5.29 0.98
C GLN A 67 9.48 -5.07 -0.27
N GLY A 68 9.95 -4.24 -1.19
CA GLY A 68 9.22 -3.97 -2.44
C GLY A 68 9.16 -2.49 -2.79
N THR A 69 8.40 -2.21 -3.84
CA THR A 69 8.13 -0.84 -4.29
C THR A 69 6.74 -0.42 -3.84
N TYR A 70 6.67 0.74 -3.22
CA TYR A 70 5.45 1.37 -2.74
C TYR A 70 5.17 2.60 -3.60
N ASN A 71 3.97 2.68 -4.12
CA ASN A 71 3.53 3.78 -4.97
C ASN A 71 2.40 4.56 -4.32
N VAL A 72 2.28 5.81 -4.73
CA VAL A 72 1.10 6.64 -4.52
C VAL A 72 0.73 7.19 -5.89
N ASP A 73 -0.45 6.86 -6.36
CA ASP A 73 -0.94 7.27 -7.66
C ASP A 73 -2.09 8.27 -7.54
N THR A 74 -2.11 9.27 -8.40
CA THR A 74 -3.26 10.16 -8.56
C THR A 74 -4.07 9.75 -9.78
N HIS A 75 -5.38 9.78 -9.62
CA HIS A 75 -6.31 9.44 -10.69
C HIS A 75 -7.30 10.56 -10.93
N SER A 76 -7.59 10.82 -12.19
CA SER A 76 -8.57 11.83 -12.61
C SER A 76 -9.53 11.22 -13.63
N ARG A 77 -10.84 11.44 -13.42
CA ARG A 77 -11.91 10.98 -14.30
C ARG A 77 -12.85 12.12 -14.60
N GLU A 78 -13.08 12.38 -15.88
CA GLU A 78 -14.07 13.37 -16.35
C GLU A 78 -15.39 12.72 -16.77
N SER A 79 -15.36 11.44 -17.07
CA SER A 79 -16.53 10.70 -17.53
C SER A 79 -16.35 9.19 -17.34
N VAL A 80 -17.45 8.48 -17.45
CA VAL A 80 -17.48 7.01 -17.46
C VAL A 80 -16.55 6.40 -18.52
N LYS A 81 -16.32 7.10 -19.65
CA LYS A 81 -15.47 6.62 -20.74
C LYS A 81 -13.99 6.48 -20.37
N ALA A 82 -13.54 7.22 -19.37
CA ALA A 82 -12.18 7.15 -18.85
C ALA A 82 -12.02 6.10 -17.73
N ALA A 83 -13.12 5.57 -17.21
CA ALA A 83 -13.07 4.48 -16.25
C ALA A 83 -12.74 3.17 -16.99
N CYS A 84 -12.07 2.28 -16.30
CA CYS A 84 -11.56 0.99 -16.80
C CYS A 84 -12.43 0.32 -17.83
N GLN A 85 -11.85 0.04 -19.00
CA GLN A 85 -12.52 -0.47 -20.19
C GLN A 85 -12.78 -1.98 -20.05
N PRO A 86 -13.65 -2.51 -20.89
CA PRO A 86 -14.92 -3.22 -20.66
C PRO A 86 -14.80 -4.49 -19.82
N GLU A 87 -13.60 -4.83 -19.37
CA GLU A 87 -13.34 -6.05 -18.60
C GLU A 87 -13.38 -5.81 -17.10
N GLY A 88 -13.69 -4.58 -16.67
CA GLY A 88 -13.54 -4.15 -15.28
C GLY A 88 -12.06 -4.02 -14.92
N CYS A 89 -11.73 -3.15 -13.97
CA CYS A 89 -10.41 -3.17 -13.38
C CYS A 89 -10.35 -4.27 -12.34
N SER A 90 -9.28 -5.00 -12.33
CA SER A 90 -8.87 -5.79 -11.17
C SER A 90 -7.38 -5.56 -10.93
N HIS A 91 -6.99 -5.52 -9.69
CA HIS A 91 -5.60 -5.35 -9.30
C HIS A 91 -5.00 -6.70 -8.96
N LYS A 92 -4.05 -7.17 -9.77
CA LYS A 92 -3.37 -8.44 -9.50
C LYS A 92 -2.33 -8.24 -8.41
N GLY A 93 -2.47 -9.00 -7.32
CA GLY A 93 -1.44 -9.13 -6.30
C GLY A 93 -1.30 -7.98 -5.31
N PHE A 94 -2.20 -6.99 -5.33
CA PHE A 94 -2.22 -5.95 -4.31
C PHE A 94 -3.64 -5.51 -3.96
N THR A 95 -3.77 -4.97 -2.76
CA THR A 95 -4.97 -4.29 -2.29
C THR A 95 -4.86 -2.81 -2.63
N ALA A 96 -5.86 -2.22 -3.27
CA ALA A 96 -5.90 -0.77 -3.47
C ALA A 96 -6.61 -0.10 -2.28
N VAL A 97 -5.93 0.84 -1.63
CA VAL A 97 -6.53 1.78 -0.68
C VAL A 97 -6.75 3.09 -1.41
N VAL A 98 -7.99 3.53 -1.48
CA VAL A 98 -8.39 4.70 -2.27
C VAL A 98 -9.03 5.77 -1.40
N TYR A 99 -8.59 7.02 -1.59
CA TYR A 99 -9.16 8.21 -0.97
C TYR A 99 -9.72 9.16 -2.02
N VAL A 100 -10.98 9.51 -1.93
CA VAL A 100 -11.65 10.43 -2.85
C VAL A 100 -11.35 11.87 -2.46
N VAL A 101 -10.67 12.61 -3.34
CA VAL A 101 -10.27 14.00 -3.13
C VAL A 101 -11.35 14.98 -3.58
N SER A 102 -12.01 14.72 -4.72
CA SER A 102 -13.09 15.57 -5.25
C SER A 102 -14.04 14.78 -6.13
N GLY A 103 -15.22 15.36 -6.38
CA GLY A 103 -16.25 14.74 -7.20
C GLY A 103 -16.93 13.57 -6.50
N ALA A 104 -17.60 12.76 -7.31
CA ALA A 104 -18.30 11.58 -6.85
C ALA A 104 -18.48 10.57 -7.99
N ALA A 105 -18.73 9.29 -7.63
CA ALA A 105 -19.06 8.25 -8.59
C ALA A 105 -19.91 7.16 -7.93
N THR A 106 -20.50 6.29 -8.73
CA THR A 106 -21.03 5.02 -8.24
C THR A 106 -19.99 3.94 -8.51
N LEU A 107 -19.40 3.41 -7.45
CA LEU A 107 -18.48 2.27 -7.50
C LEU A 107 -19.28 0.97 -7.54
N VAL A 108 -19.06 0.13 -8.55
CA VAL A 108 -19.62 -1.22 -8.64
C VAL A 108 -18.49 -2.20 -8.36
N ILE A 109 -18.65 -3.07 -7.35
CA ILE A 109 -17.67 -4.05 -6.91
C ILE A 109 -18.19 -5.46 -7.10
N GLY A 110 -17.34 -6.38 -7.55
CA GLY A 110 -17.68 -7.78 -7.77
C GLY A 110 -18.53 -8.02 -9.01
N GLY A 111 -19.32 -9.08 -8.98
CA GLY A 111 -20.10 -9.49 -10.13
C GLY A 111 -19.27 -10.26 -11.18
N THR A 112 -19.74 -10.27 -12.42
CA THR A 112 -19.08 -10.97 -13.53
C THR A 112 -18.73 -9.98 -14.62
N ALA A 113 -17.44 -9.92 -14.99
CA ALA A 113 -17.01 -9.15 -16.14
C ALA A 113 -17.62 -9.74 -17.44
N LYS A 114 -18.18 -8.90 -18.28
CA LYS A 114 -18.55 -9.30 -19.62
C LYS A 114 -17.29 -9.56 -20.42
N ALA A 115 -17.22 -10.70 -21.09
CA ALA A 115 -16.27 -10.89 -22.17
C ALA A 115 -16.41 -9.73 -23.16
N LYS A 116 -15.26 -9.28 -23.69
CA LYS A 116 -15.14 -8.15 -24.62
C LYS A 116 -16.25 -8.14 -25.68
N ALA A 117 -17.32 -7.42 -25.39
CA ALA A 117 -18.38 -7.23 -26.35
C ALA A 117 -17.96 -6.15 -27.34
N PRO A 118 -18.19 -6.32 -28.64
CA PRO A 118 -17.80 -5.33 -29.64
C PRO A 118 -18.69 -4.08 -29.66
N ASP A 119 -19.47 -3.85 -28.63
CA ASP A 119 -20.34 -2.67 -28.60
C ASP A 119 -19.53 -1.41 -28.25
N LYS A 120 -19.45 -0.53 -29.21
CA LYS A 120 -18.79 0.75 -29.15
C LYS A 120 -19.47 1.77 -28.18
N PHE A 121 -20.50 1.36 -27.44
CA PHE A 121 -21.42 2.26 -26.75
C PHE A 121 -21.57 1.99 -25.25
N GLY A 122 -20.53 1.52 -24.57
CA GLY A 122 -20.48 1.56 -23.14
C GLY A 122 -21.52 0.69 -22.44
N GLY A 123 -21.73 -0.51 -22.95
CA GLY A 123 -22.42 -1.55 -22.20
C GLY A 123 -21.75 -1.70 -20.83
N GLN A 124 -22.55 -1.90 -19.77
CA GLN A 124 -22.02 -2.08 -18.43
C GLN A 124 -20.97 -3.20 -18.44
N PRO A 125 -19.72 -2.94 -18.07
CA PRO A 125 -18.64 -3.93 -18.16
C PRO A 125 -18.81 -5.06 -17.15
N ILE A 126 -19.65 -4.84 -16.10
CA ILE A 126 -19.91 -5.79 -15.04
C ILE A 126 -21.42 -6.06 -14.97
N ARG A 127 -21.78 -7.34 -14.85
CA ARG A 127 -23.13 -7.78 -14.53
C ARG A 127 -23.21 -8.21 -13.07
N GLY A 128 -24.21 -7.73 -12.36
CA GLY A 128 -24.33 -7.91 -10.91
C GLY A 128 -23.29 -7.05 -10.19
N GLY A 129 -22.91 -7.49 -9.02
CA GLY A 129 -22.05 -6.73 -8.13
C GLY A 129 -22.83 -5.81 -7.21
N GLU A 130 -22.12 -5.28 -6.22
CA GLU A 130 -22.64 -4.34 -5.25
C GLU A 130 -22.31 -2.91 -5.67
N SER A 131 -23.25 -1.99 -5.52
CA SER A 131 -23.07 -0.59 -5.91
C SER A 131 -22.99 0.31 -4.68
N HIS A 132 -21.94 1.11 -4.60
CA HIS A 132 -21.73 2.07 -3.53
C HIS A 132 -21.60 3.48 -4.13
N ARG A 133 -22.34 4.45 -3.57
CA ARG A 133 -22.08 5.85 -3.85
C ARG A 133 -20.84 6.26 -3.08
N ILE A 134 -19.85 6.81 -3.79
CA ILE A 134 -18.62 7.34 -3.23
C ILE A 134 -18.46 8.82 -3.60
N SER A 135 -17.93 9.61 -2.68
CA SER A 135 -17.80 11.07 -2.80
C SER A 135 -16.59 11.58 -2.06
N LYS A 136 -16.30 12.86 -2.21
CA LYS A 136 -15.19 13.54 -1.53
C LYS A 136 -15.15 13.19 -0.03
N GLY A 137 -13.98 12.73 0.43
CA GLY A 137 -13.70 12.34 1.81
C GLY A 137 -13.87 10.85 2.10
N ASP A 138 -14.48 10.10 1.19
CA ASP A 138 -14.65 8.67 1.37
C ASP A 138 -13.32 7.92 1.17
N VAL A 139 -13.15 6.86 1.95
CA VAL A 139 -12.09 5.86 1.77
C VAL A 139 -12.74 4.52 1.45
N TYR A 140 -12.23 3.83 0.47
CA TYR A 140 -12.65 2.45 0.20
C TYR A 140 -11.45 1.57 -0.13
N ILE A 141 -11.62 0.27 0.04
CA ILE A 141 -10.57 -0.73 -0.14
C ILE A 141 -11.05 -1.73 -1.16
N VAL A 142 -10.22 -1.96 -2.18
CA VAL A 142 -10.45 -2.97 -3.22
C VAL A 142 -9.43 -4.09 -3.02
N PRO A 143 -9.87 -5.29 -2.58
CA PRO A 143 -8.98 -6.44 -2.44
C PRO A 143 -8.37 -6.87 -3.78
N PRO A 144 -7.28 -7.66 -3.76
CA PRO A 144 -6.69 -8.21 -4.98
C PRO A 144 -7.74 -8.97 -5.82
N ASP A 145 -7.58 -8.92 -7.12
CA ASP A 145 -8.40 -9.62 -8.11
C ASP A 145 -9.91 -9.28 -8.06
N THR A 146 -10.28 -8.28 -7.28
CA THR A 146 -11.68 -7.82 -7.19
C THR A 146 -12.03 -6.94 -8.37
N ILE A 147 -12.98 -7.41 -9.19
CA ILE A 147 -13.51 -6.62 -10.31
C ILE A 147 -14.25 -5.41 -9.78
N HIS A 148 -13.95 -4.23 -10.32
CA HIS A 148 -14.63 -2.99 -9.96
C HIS A 148 -14.74 -2.04 -11.14
N TRP A 149 -15.70 -1.13 -11.08
CA TRP A 149 -15.97 -0.16 -12.13
C TRP A 149 -16.66 1.08 -11.57
N TYR A 150 -16.32 2.24 -12.11
CA TYR A 150 -17.01 3.48 -11.79
C TYR A 150 -18.07 3.80 -12.85
N LYS A 151 -19.28 4.04 -12.41
CA LYS A 151 -20.37 4.59 -13.22
C LYS A 151 -20.89 5.88 -12.60
N ASP A 152 -21.72 6.63 -13.34
CA ASP A 152 -22.31 7.88 -12.87
C ASP A 152 -21.27 8.85 -12.29
N VAL A 153 -20.17 9.04 -13.01
CA VAL A 153 -19.08 9.91 -12.60
C VAL A 153 -19.50 11.37 -12.65
N GLU A 154 -19.40 12.06 -11.52
CA GLU A 154 -19.57 13.51 -11.38
C GLU A 154 -18.18 14.14 -11.39
N ALA A 155 -17.84 14.74 -12.52
CA ALA A 155 -16.53 15.32 -12.77
C ALA A 155 -16.34 16.70 -12.10
N PRO A 156 -15.09 17.06 -11.74
CA PRO A 156 -13.90 16.22 -11.80
C PRO A 156 -13.88 15.22 -10.63
N PHE A 157 -13.78 13.94 -10.93
CA PHE A 157 -13.63 12.88 -9.94
C PHE A 157 -12.15 12.55 -9.76
N HIS A 158 -11.57 13.06 -8.70
CA HIS A 158 -10.16 12.86 -8.35
C HIS A 158 -10.02 11.96 -7.13
N TYR A 159 -9.09 11.02 -7.20
CA TYR A 159 -8.77 10.15 -6.07
C TYR A 159 -7.28 9.81 -6.03
N ILE A 160 -6.81 9.47 -4.84
CA ILE A 160 -5.48 8.94 -4.60
C ILE A 160 -5.62 7.44 -4.36
N GLU A 161 -4.76 6.66 -5.00
CA GLU A 161 -4.67 5.22 -4.81
C GLU A 161 -3.31 4.84 -4.25
N VAL A 162 -3.31 3.98 -3.22
CA VAL A 162 -2.12 3.41 -2.61
C VAL A 162 -2.20 1.90 -2.78
N PRO A 163 -1.41 1.31 -3.69
CA PRO A 163 -1.24 -0.13 -3.79
C PRO A 163 -0.53 -0.69 -2.55
N VAL A 164 -1.16 -1.63 -1.86
CA VAL A 164 -0.60 -2.34 -0.71
C VAL A 164 -0.38 -3.80 -1.10
N PRO A 165 0.87 -4.29 -1.07
CA PRO A 165 1.21 -5.68 -1.41
C PRO A 165 0.51 -6.74 -0.56
#